data_f2e7ebeb8b770f9cafc6018f6c00933a
#
_entry.id   f2e7ebeb8b770f9cafc6018f6c00933a
#
_cell.length_a   1.000
_cell.length_b   1.000
_cell.length_c   1.000
_cell.angle_alpha   90.00
_cell.angle_beta   90.00
_cell.angle_gamma   90.00
#
_symmetry.space_group_name_H-M   'P 1'
#
loop_
_entity.id
_entity.type
_entity.pdbx_description
1 polymer ?
#
loop_
_entity_poly.entity_id
_entity_poly.type
_entity_poly.pdbx_seq_one_letter_code
_entity_poly.pdbx_strand_id
1 'polypeptide(L)'
;MSGKMDRRDFIKVSGLGAAAAATVGASGCVPDATPAPGSTDAWWTTQAFELEEATIAGLTDDMATGRRSSVDITQLYLDRIAALDRDGPQLRSIIETNPEALTLAAELDEERAAGNVRGPLHGIPIVVKDNVDTADGMMTTAGSYALEGHIASQDSHVAVQLKAAGAIILAKANLSEWANFRSTRSSSGWSGRGGQCGNAYAVDRNPCGSSAGSGAATSANFCAGSIGTETNGSIVCPSSVNGVVGLKPTVGLVSRSGIIPIAHTQDTAGPMTRTVADAAAMLTALAG
;
A
#
# COMPACT_ATOMS: atom_id res chain seq x y z
N MET A 1 -29.60 -35.23 -6.07
CA MET A 1 -28.15 -35.51 -6.20
C MET A 1 -27.43 -34.18 -6.35
N SER A 2 -26.89 -33.62 -5.29
CA SER A 2 -26.12 -32.33 -5.31
C SER A 2 -24.64 -32.67 -5.51
N GLY A 3 -24.18 -32.63 -6.76
CA GLY A 3 -22.77 -32.77 -7.06
C GLY A 3 -22.04 -31.48 -6.66
N LYS A 4 -21.04 -31.57 -5.79
CA LYS A 4 -20.13 -30.46 -5.49
C LYS A 4 -19.27 -30.17 -6.73
N MET A 5 -19.41 -28.99 -7.28
CA MET A 5 -18.58 -28.49 -8.38
C MET A 5 -17.14 -28.26 -7.85
N ASP A 6 -16.14 -28.84 -8.51
CA ASP A 6 -14.74 -28.60 -8.15
C ASP A 6 -14.20 -27.29 -8.77
N ARG A 7 -13.00 -26.88 -8.36
CA ARG A 7 -12.36 -25.64 -8.80
C ARG A 7 -12.11 -25.60 -10.31
N ARG A 8 -11.86 -26.75 -10.94
CA ARG A 8 -11.60 -26.84 -12.39
C ARG A 8 -12.88 -26.70 -13.19
N ASP A 9 -13.98 -27.24 -12.66
CA ASP A 9 -15.30 -27.15 -13.30
C ASP A 9 -15.86 -25.74 -13.18
N PHE A 10 -15.60 -25.01 -12.08
CA PHE A 10 -15.94 -23.60 -11.95
C PHE A 10 -15.23 -22.72 -13.00
N ILE A 11 -13.93 -22.93 -13.23
CA ILE A 11 -13.14 -22.16 -14.22
C ILE A 11 -13.64 -22.47 -15.64
N LYS A 12 -13.98 -23.70 -15.97
CA LYS A 12 -14.53 -24.09 -17.29
C LYS A 12 -15.90 -23.47 -17.57
N VAL A 13 -16.78 -23.46 -16.56
CA VAL A 13 -18.13 -22.87 -16.68
C VAL A 13 -18.04 -21.35 -16.82
N SER A 14 -17.13 -20.68 -16.13
CA SER A 14 -16.91 -19.24 -16.26
C SER A 14 -16.35 -18.85 -17.64
N GLY A 15 -15.49 -19.69 -18.22
CA GLY A 15 -14.95 -19.48 -19.57
C GLY A 15 -15.98 -19.70 -20.69
N LEU A 16 -16.89 -20.64 -20.51
CA LEU A 16 -17.97 -20.92 -21.48
C LEU A 16 -19.07 -19.86 -21.45
N GLY A 17 -19.32 -19.22 -20.34
CA GLY A 17 -20.28 -18.12 -20.22
C GLY A 17 -19.88 -16.89 -21.03
N ALA A 18 -18.58 -16.59 -21.11
CA ALA A 18 -18.06 -15.49 -21.91
C ALA A 18 -18.13 -15.75 -23.44
N ALA A 19 -18.02 -17.01 -23.85
CA ALA A 19 -18.10 -17.39 -25.27
C ALA A 19 -19.55 -17.50 -25.77
N ALA A 20 -20.52 -17.83 -24.90
CA ALA A 20 -21.93 -17.95 -25.28
C ALA A 20 -22.65 -16.60 -25.44
N ALA A 21 -22.15 -15.54 -24.84
CA ALA A 21 -22.69 -14.19 -25.00
C ALA A 21 -22.37 -13.55 -26.38
N ALA A 22 -21.44 -14.14 -27.14
CA ALA A 22 -21.02 -13.61 -28.44
C ALA A 22 -21.86 -14.13 -29.63
N THR A 23 -22.85 -15.00 -29.45
CA THR A 23 -23.59 -15.65 -30.53
C THR A 23 -25.09 -15.45 -30.57
N VAL A 24 -25.68 -14.60 -29.67
CA VAL A 24 -27.10 -14.25 -29.79
C VAL A 24 -27.23 -12.95 -30.56
N GLY A 25 -27.72 -13.10 -31.78
CA GLY A 25 -27.72 -12.17 -32.89
C GLY A 25 -28.32 -10.82 -32.67
N ALA A 26 -27.79 -9.95 -33.45
CA ALA A 26 -28.17 -8.59 -33.72
C ALA A 26 -29.63 -8.42 -34.12
N SER A 27 -30.32 -7.54 -33.44
CA SER A 27 -31.24 -6.56 -33.99
C SER A 27 -31.79 -5.71 -32.80
N GLY A 28 -31.11 -4.71 -32.44
CA GLY A 28 -31.53 -3.66 -31.53
C GLY A 28 -30.41 -2.64 -31.47
N CYS A 29 -30.69 -1.41 -31.93
CA CYS A 29 -29.76 -0.30 -31.91
C CYS A 29 -29.14 -0.12 -30.52
N VAL A 30 -27.91 -0.61 -30.36
CA VAL A 30 -27.00 -0.08 -29.35
C VAL A 30 -26.43 1.20 -29.96
N PRO A 31 -26.61 2.36 -29.35
CA PRO A 31 -25.91 3.55 -29.83
C PRO A 31 -24.41 3.22 -29.77
N ASP A 32 -23.74 3.46 -30.86
CA ASP A 32 -22.28 3.42 -30.97
C ASP A 32 -21.76 4.52 -30.03
N ALA A 33 -21.50 4.16 -28.79
CA ALA A 33 -20.84 5.02 -27.86
C ALA A 33 -19.35 5.04 -28.18
N THR A 34 -19.00 5.69 -29.29
CA THR A 34 -17.67 6.24 -29.43
C THR A 34 -17.46 7.22 -28.28
N PRO A 35 -16.48 7.02 -27.41
CA PRO A 35 -16.16 7.98 -26.37
C PRO A 35 -15.93 9.35 -26.99
N ALA A 36 -16.58 10.37 -26.47
CA ALA A 36 -16.34 11.73 -26.93
C ALA A 36 -14.84 12.06 -26.79
N PRO A 37 -14.22 12.75 -27.78
CA PRO A 37 -12.85 13.19 -27.66
C PRO A 37 -12.73 14.12 -26.44
N GLY A 38 -12.04 13.64 -25.39
CA GLY A 38 -11.90 14.37 -24.11
C GLY A 38 -12.47 13.67 -22.88
N SER A 39 -13.03 12.43 -22.99
CA SER A 39 -13.36 11.65 -21.80
C SER A 39 -12.06 11.15 -21.16
N THR A 40 -11.84 11.53 -19.91
CA THR A 40 -10.71 11.10 -19.07
C THR A 40 -10.79 9.62 -18.67
N ASP A 41 -11.74 8.88 -19.23
CA ASP A 41 -12.09 7.51 -18.80
C ASP A 41 -11.21 6.41 -19.39
N ALA A 42 -10.25 6.74 -20.24
CA ALA A 42 -9.46 5.75 -20.98
C ALA A 42 -8.00 5.59 -20.50
N TRP A 43 -7.51 6.43 -19.60
CA TRP A 43 -6.07 6.46 -19.31
C TRP A 43 -5.59 5.33 -18.40
N TRP A 44 -6.44 4.73 -17.56
CA TRP A 44 -6.05 3.57 -16.74
C TRP A 44 -5.99 2.25 -17.50
N THR A 45 -6.47 2.20 -18.75
CA THR A 45 -6.55 0.98 -19.52
C THR A 45 -5.40 0.77 -20.50
N THR A 46 -4.51 1.75 -20.73
CA THR A 46 -3.60 1.73 -21.87
C THR A 46 -2.13 2.04 -21.60
N GLN A 47 -1.74 2.51 -20.41
CA GLN A 47 -0.33 2.70 -20.09
C GLN A 47 0.12 1.76 -18.98
N ALA A 48 1.05 0.85 -19.31
CA ALA A 48 1.74 0.06 -18.30
C ALA A 48 2.46 1.01 -17.34
N PHE A 49 2.27 0.81 -16.04
CA PHE A 49 2.99 1.58 -15.04
C PHE A 49 4.45 1.14 -15.02
N GLU A 50 5.36 2.09 -15.13
CA GLU A 50 6.80 1.80 -15.26
C GLU A 50 7.38 1.03 -14.07
N LEU A 51 6.80 1.17 -12.87
CA LEU A 51 7.19 0.45 -11.67
C LEU A 51 6.20 -0.66 -11.30
N GLU A 52 5.45 -1.20 -12.28
CA GLU A 52 4.53 -2.31 -12.03
C GLU A 52 5.30 -3.52 -11.50
N GLU A 53 4.85 -4.06 -10.36
CA GLU A 53 5.46 -5.19 -9.65
C GLU A 53 6.98 -5.02 -9.37
N ALA A 54 7.47 -3.78 -9.34
CA ALA A 54 8.88 -3.51 -9.05
C ALA A 54 9.27 -4.00 -7.65
N THR A 55 10.36 -4.74 -7.56
CA THR A 55 10.93 -5.21 -6.29
C THR A 55 11.93 -4.19 -5.73
N ILE A 56 12.19 -4.24 -4.41
CA ILE A 56 13.22 -3.42 -3.78
C ILE A 56 14.58 -3.63 -4.46
N ALA A 57 14.93 -4.88 -4.75
CA ALA A 57 16.18 -5.19 -5.45
C ALA A 57 16.24 -4.59 -6.86
N GLY A 58 15.13 -4.64 -7.61
CA GLY A 58 15.04 -4.05 -8.95
C GLY A 58 15.18 -2.52 -8.91
N LEU A 59 14.51 -1.86 -7.98
CA LEU A 59 14.62 -0.42 -7.79
C LEU A 59 16.04 0.00 -7.36
N THR A 60 16.67 -0.78 -6.49
CA THR A 60 18.06 -0.56 -6.09
C THR A 60 19.03 -0.69 -7.27
N ASP A 61 18.81 -1.68 -8.15
CA ASP A 61 19.59 -1.86 -9.39
C ASP A 61 19.36 -0.71 -10.39
N ASP A 62 18.12 -0.22 -10.52
CA ASP A 62 17.80 0.96 -11.33
C ASP A 62 18.59 2.18 -10.86
N MET A 63 18.63 2.43 -9.55
CA MET A 63 19.41 3.55 -8.98
C MET A 63 20.92 3.33 -9.10
N ALA A 64 21.40 2.11 -8.91
CA ALA A 64 22.83 1.80 -9.00
C ALA A 64 23.38 1.93 -10.44
N THR A 65 22.55 1.63 -11.43
CA THR A 65 22.91 1.73 -12.86
C THR A 65 22.60 3.10 -13.48
N GLY A 66 21.98 4.00 -12.71
CA GLY A 66 21.55 5.33 -13.21
C GLY A 66 20.37 5.29 -14.17
N ARG A 67 19.61 4.18 -14.23
CA ARG A 67 18.36 4.12 -15.01
C ARG A 67 17.29 5.02 -14.43
N ARG A 68 17.21 5.12 -13.12
CA ARG A 68 16.32 6.01 -12.37
C ARG A 68 17.03 6.53 -11.15
N SER A 69 16.69 7.73 -10.72
CA SER A 69 17.04 8.26 -9.41
C SER A 69 15.99 7.92 -8.37
N SER A 70 16.29 8.13 -7.09
CA SER A 70 15.31 8.05 -6.02
C SER A 70 14.18 9.08 -6.21
N VAL A 71 14.52 10.27 -6.72
CA VAL A 71 13.52 11.29 -7.09
C VAL A 71 12.57 10.78 -8.16
N ASP A 72 13.06 10.17 -9.23
CA ASP A 72 12.22 9.63 -10.32
C ASP A 72 11.25 8.57 -9.78
N ILE A 73 11.75 7.63 -8.98
CA ILE A 73 10.95 6.56 -8.38
C ILE A 73 9.88 7.13 -7.45
N THR A 74 10.25 8.10 -6.61
CA THR A 74 9.34 8.76 -5.67
C THR A 74 8.24 9.51 -6.41
N GLN A 75 8.59 10.27 -7.45
CA GLN A 75 7.63 11.01 -8.27
C GLN A 75 6.63 10.07 -8.96
N LEU A 76 7.11 8.99 -9.57
CA LEU A 76 6.25 8.00 -10.22
C LEU A 76 5.20 7.41 -9.26
N TYR A 77 5.59 7.09 -8.02
CA TYR A 77 4.64 6.61 -7.02
C TYR A 77 3.66 7.71 -6.57
N LEU A 78 4.10 8.94 -6.37
CA LEU A 78 3.22 10.06 -6.01
C LEU A 78 2.19 10.35 -7.11
N ASP A 79 2.60 10.35 -8.37
CA ASP A 79 1.70 10.54 -9.51
C ASP A 79 0.66 9.43 -9.59
N ARG A 80 1.08 8.17 -9.37
CA ARG A 80 0.15 7.03 -9.34
C ARG A 80 -0.83 7.11 -8.17
N ILE A 81 -0.39 7.52 -6.99
CA ILE A 81 -1.27 7.77 -5.83
C ILE A 81 -2.30 8.84 -6.18
N ALA A 82 -1.89 9.97 -6.74
CA ALA A 82 -2.80 11.05 -7.13
C ALA A 82 -3.87 10.54 -8.12
N ALA A 83 -3.42 9.79 -9.12
CA ALA A 83 -4.25 9.32 -10.21
C ALA A 83 -5.27 8.24 -9.82
N LEU A 84 -4.90 7.29 -8.94
CA LEU A 84 -5.71 6.09 -8.66
C LEU A 84 -6.29 6.04 -7.25
N ASP A 85 -5.62 6.66 -6.27
CA ASP A 85 -6.03 6.61 -4.88
C ASP A 85 -6.99 7.75 -4.54
N ARG A 86 -6.74 8.95 -5.05
CA ARG A 86 -7.52 10.17 -4.82
C ARG A 86 -8.56 10.40 -5.91
N ASP A 87 -8.11 10.35 -7.15
CA ASP A 87 -8.93 10.48 -8.35
C ASP A 87 -9.27 9.09 -8.92
N GLY A 88 -9.78 8.98 -10.12
CA GLY A 88 -10.08 7.71 -10.79
C GLY A 88 -10.88 6.73 -9.91
N PRO A 89 -10.36 5.50 -9.67
CA PRO A 89 -11.05 4.48 -8.89
C PRO A 89 -11.27 4.83 -7.42
N GLN A 90 -10.55 5.81 -6.89
CA GLN A 90 -10.61 6.25 -5.49
C GLN A 90 -10.41 5.11 -4.50
N LEU A 91 -9.26 4.43 -4.60
CA LEU A 91 -8.94 3.30 -3.74
C LEU A 91 -8.92 3.67 -2.25
N ARG A 92 -8.58 4.95 -1.93
CA ARG A 92 -8.54 5.51 -0.58
C ARG A 92 -7.65 4.72 0.38
N SER A 93 -6.55 4.24 -0.15
CA SER A 93 -5.55 3.52 0.64
C SER A 93 -4.56 4.45 1.36
N ILE A 94 -4.47 5.70 0.93
CA ILE A 94 -3.58 6.74 1.48
C ILE A 94 -4.41 7.84 2.13
N ILE A 95 -4.08 8.21 3.38
CA ILE A 95 -4.68 9.36 4.07
C ILE A 95 -3.92 10.64 3.73
N GLU A 96 -2.59 10.58 3.76
CA GLU A 96 -1.71 11.74 3.65
C GLU A 96 -0.39 11.36 2.99
N THR A 97 0.09 12.18 2.06
CA THR A 97 1.41 12.02 1.45
C THR A 97 2.43 12.93 2.13
N ASN A 98 3.67 12.47 2.22
CA ASN A 98 4.74 13.25 2.84
C ASN A 98 5.13 14.45 1.94
N PRO A 99 4.97 15.68 2.41
CA PRO A 99 5.31 16.87 1.62
C PRO A 99 6.82 16.98 1.35
N GLU A 100 7.66 16.32 2.16
CA GLU A 100 9.12 16.36 2.04
C GLU A 100 9.70 15.18 1.22
N ALA A 101 8.85 14.27 0.72
CA ALA A 101 9.30 13.03 0.08
C ALA A 101 10.31 13.25 -1.05
N LEU A 102 10.09 14.23 -1.92
CA LEU A 102 10.98 14.53 -3.03
C LEU A 102 12.29 15.18 -2.57
N THR A 103 12.25 16.00 -1.53
CA THR A 103 13.46 16.59 -0.93
C THR A 103 14.34 15.51 -0.33
N LEU A 104 13.74 14.61 0.45
CA LEU A 104 14.44 13.46 1.03
C LEU A 104 15.01 12.52 -0.06
N ALA A 105 14.27 12.33 -1.14
CA ALA A 105 14.73 11.54 -2.28
C ALA A 105 15.99 12.16 -2.91
N ALA A 106 16.00 13.48 -3.11
CA ALA A 106 17.15 14.19 -3.67
C ALA A 106 18.37 14.12 -2.74
N GLU A 107 18.20 14.27 -1.43
CA GLU A 107 19.28 14.12 -0.45
C GLU A 107 19.89 12.70 -0.50
N LEU A 108 19.07 11.67 -0.65
CA LEU A 108 19.54 10.30 -0.77
C LEU A 108 20.22 10.01 -2.11
N ASP A 109 19.80 10.66 -3.19
CA ASP A 109 20.51 10.61 -4.47
C ASP A 109 21.90 11.27 -4.37
N GLU A 110 22.03 12.40 -3.64
CA GLU A 110 23.31 13.03 -3.34
C GLU A 110 24.22 12.13 -2.49
N GLU A 111 23.68 11.49 -1.45
CA GLU A 111 24.42 10.50 -0.65
C GLU A 111 24.93 9.34 -1.51
N ARG A 112 24.08 8.81 -2.40
CA ARG A 112 24.47 7.75 -3.35
C ARG A 112 25.59 8.20 -4.28
N ALA A 113 25.49 9.41 -4.84
CA ALA A 113 26.52 9.98 -5.70
C ALA A 113 27.86 10.15 -4.98
N ALA A 114 27.82 10.42 -3.66
CA ALA A 114 29.01 10.49 -2.81
C ALA A 114 29.53 9.11 -2.36
N GLY A 115 28.88 8.01 -2.77
CA GLY A 115 29.25 6.63 -2.37
C GLY A 115 28.71 6.18 -1.02
N ASN A 116 27.80 6.94 -0.39
CA ASN A 116 27.26 6.69 0.94
C ASN A 116 25.90 5.97 0.89
N VAL A 117 25.85 4.76 0.33
CA VAL A 117 24.63 3.96 0.30
C VAL A 117 24.40 3.27 1.65
N ARG A 118 23.27 3.56 2.31
CA ARG A 118 22.96 3.07 3.67
C ARG A 118 22.55 1.60 3.72
N GLY A 119 22.13 1.00 2.59
CA GLY A 119 21.70 -0.40 2.50
C GLY A 119 20.63 -0.63 1.43
N PRO A 120 19.95 -1.79 1.45
CA PRO A 120 18.97 -2.17 0.42
C PRO A 120 17.76 -1.23 0.32
N LEU A 121 17.43 -0.50 1.38
CA LEU A 121 16.29 0.44 1.40
C LEU A 121 16.67 1.87 1.05
N HIS A 122 17.93 2.14 0.72
CA HIS A 122 18.40 3.49 0.43
C HIS A 122 17.73 4.08 -0.82
N GLY A 123 16.94 5.15 -0.63
CA GLY A 123 16.16 5.79 -1.69
C GLY A 123 14.85 5.07 -2.05
N ILE A 124 14.40 4.09 -1.26
CA ILE A 124 13.20 3.30 -1.53
C ILE A 124 11.98 3.91 -0.85
N PRO A 125 10.91 4.25 -1.59
CA PRO A 125 9.66 4.79 -1.02
C PRO A 125 8.83 3.71 -0.33
N ILE A 126 8.55 3.91 0.96
CA ILE A 126 7.78 3.03 1.84
C ILE A 126 6.59 3.78 2.43
N VAL A 127 5.42 3.14 2.46
CA VAL A 127 4.22 3.67 3.10
C VAL A 127 4.09 3.10 4.51
N VAL A 128 3.73 3.92 5.50
CA VAL A 128 3.51 3.47 6.88
C VAL A 128 2.05 3.67 7.29
N LYS A 129 1.51 2.74 8.06
CA LYS A 129 0.14 2.84 8.59
C LYS A 129 -0.02 4.07 9.49
N ASP A 130 -1.16 4.74 9.43
CA ASP A 130 -1.42 6.02 10.14
C ASP A 130 -1.53 5.89 11.68
N ASN A 131 -1.13 4.78 12.25
CA ASN A 131 -0.94 4.63 13.70
C ASN A 131 0.55 4.51 14.11
N VAL A 132 1.46 4.73 13.15
CA VAL A 132 2.91 4.72 13.35
C VAL A 132 3.41 6.16 13.36
N ASP A 133 4.01 6.61 14.44
CA ASP A 133 4.54 7.96 14.59
C ASP A 133 5.68 8.25 13.64
N THR A 134 5.59 9.41 12.96
CA THR A 134 6.64 9.98 12.12
C THR A 134 6.78 11.47 12.40
N ALA A 135 7.98 11.92 12.70
CA ALA A 135 8.29 13.33 12.94
C ALA A 135 8.74 13.99 11.62
N ASP A 136 7.81 14.11 10.66
CA ASP A 136 8.07 14.56 9.29
C ASP A 136 6.95 15.46 8.72
N GLY A 137 6.20 16.11 9.60
CA GLY A 137 5.09 16.99 9.21
C GLY A 137 3.79 16.27 8.89
N MET A 138 3.76 14.94 8.68
CA MET A 138 2.52 14.18 8.55
C MET A 138 1.90 13.90 9.92
N MET A 139 0.57 13.86 9.97
CA MET A 139 -0.16 13.51 11.18
C MET A 139 -0.10 12.01 11.49
N THR A 140 -0.24 11.64 12.75
CA THR A 140 -0.49 10.27 13.21
C THR A 140 -1.82 10.24 13.95
N THR A 141 -2.85 9.65 13.35
CA THR A 141 -4.23 9.85 13.85
C THR A 141 -5.01 8.56 14.05
N ALA A 142 -4.45 7.39 13.75
CA ALA A 142 -5.21 6.14 13.68
C ALA A 142 -6.49 6.27 12.83
N GLY A 143 -6.47 7.15 11.81
CA GLY A 143 -7.58 7.46 10.93
C GLY A 143 -8.69 8.31 11.55
N SER A 144 -8.54 8.78 12.78
CA SER A 144 -9.60 9.44 13.55
C SER A 144 -9.45 10.96 13.56
N TYR A 145 -10.56 11.66 13.41
CA TYR A 145 -10.63 13.12 13.63
C TYR A 145 -10.31 13.53 15.08
N ALA A 146 -10.39 12.59 16.03
CA ALA A 146 -10.04 12.89 17.43
C ALA A 146 -8.56 13.26 17.62
N LEU A 147 -7.70 12.83 16.68
CA LEU A 147 -6.27 13.16 16.67
C LEU A 147 -5.89 14.04 15.47
N GLU A 148 -6.86 14.68 14.80
CA GLU A 148 -6.56 15.63 13.74
C GLU A 148 -5.68 16.76 14.25
N GLY A 149 -4.63 17.09 13.51
CA GLY A 149 -3.60 18.05 13.91
C GLY A 149 -2.50 17.46 14.79
N HIS A 150 -2.58 16.19 15.18
CA HIS A 150 -1.51 15.56 15.95
C HIS A 150 -0.33 15.17 15.05
N ILE A 151 0.75 15.93 15.13
CA ILE A 151 2.05 15.64 14.55
C ILE A 151 2.93 15.10 15.69
N ALA A 152 3.50 13.91 15.49
CA ALA A 152 4.37 13.31 16.50
C ALA A 152 5.65 14.13 16.69
N SER A 153 6.04 14.36 17.94
CA SER A 153 7.29 15.08 18.25
C SER A 153 8.55 14.25 18.06
N GLN A 154 8.41 12.94 17.91
CA GLN A 154 9.48 11.98 17.71
C GLN A 154 9.02 10.88 16.76
N ASP A 155 9.96 10.32 16.00
CA ASP A 155 9.74 9.13 15.22
C ASP A 155 9.47 7.91 16.11
N SER A 156 8.59 7.03 15.69
CA SER A 156 8.54 5.67 16.21
C SER A 156 9.86 4.94 15.95
N HIS A 157 10.13 3.88 16.71
CA HIS A 157 11.30 3.03 16.41
C HIS A 157 11.29 2.52 14.96
N VAL A 158 10.13 2.15 14.45
CA VAL A 158 9.95 1.72 13.05
C VAL A 158 10.38 2.81 12.07
N ALA A 159 9.95 4.05 12.29
CA ALA A 159 10.33 5.18 11.43
C ALA A 159 11.82 5.49 11.54
N VAL A 160 12.41 5.46 12.75
CA VAL A 160 13.86 5.62 12.95
C VAL A 160 14.64 4.58 12.14
N GLN A 161 14.27 3.31 12.24
CA GLN A 161 14.97 2.23 11.54
C GLN A 161 14.84 2.33 10.01
N LEU A 162 13.65 2.67 9.50
CA LEU A 162 13.45 2.89 8.06
C LEU A 162 14.31 4.05 7.55
N LYS A 163 14.28 5.20 8.23
CA LYS A 163 15.08 6.38 7.86
C LYS A 163 16.59 6.11 7.98
N ALA A 164 17.02 5.38 9.00
CA ALA A 164 18.42 4.97 9.16
C ALA A 164 18.89 4.05 8.02
N ALA A 165 18.01 3.16 7.52
CA ALA A 165 18.26 2.33 6.35
C ALA A 165 18.17 3.09 5.01
N GLY A 166 17.83 4.39 5.04
CA GLY A 166 17.69 5.25 3.87
C GLY A 166 16.36 5.13 3.15
N ALA A 167 15.33 4.53 3.77
CA ALA A 167 14.00 4.50 3.19
C ALA A 167 13.33 5.88 3.26
N ILE A 168 12.53 6.20 2.26
CA ILE A 168 11.69 7.40 2.24
C ILE A 168 10.30 7.02 2.75
N ILE A 169 9.86 7.63 3.86
CA ILE A 169 8.48 7.49 4.30
C ILE A 169 7.62 8.35 3.39
N LEU A 170 6.97 7.70 2.42
CA LEU A 170 6.24 8.35 1.33
C LEU A 170 4.87 8.89 1.75
N ALA A 171 4.18 8.15 2.64
CA ALA A 171 2.79 8.45 2.96
C ALA A 171 2.31 7.73 4.23
N LYS A 172 1.19 8.21 4.78
CA LYS A 172 0.39 7.53 5.80
C LYS A 172 -0.73 6.72 5.14
N ALA A 173 -0.71 5.40 5.34
CA ALA A 173 -1.74 4.50 4.85
C ALA A 173 -3.01 4.59 5.68
N ASN A 174 -4.15 4.54 4.99
CA ASN A 174 -5.46 4.37 5.60
C ASN A 174 -5.56 3.03 6.38
N LEU A 175 -6.44 3.00 7.35
CA LEU A 175 -6.62 1.84 8.20
C LEU A 175 -8.08 1.74 8.65
N SER A 176 -8.46 0.60 9.19
CA SER A 176 -9.68 0.58 10.00
C SER A 176 -9.46 1.47 11.21
N GLU A 177 -10.31 2.48 11.40
CA GLU A 177 -10.16 3.48 12.45
C GLU A 177 -9.87 2.85 13.82
N TRP A 178 -8.85 3.36 14.54
CA TRP A 178 -8.35 2.79 15.78
C TRP A 178 -8.00 1.30 15.68
N ALA A 179 -7.52 0.87 14.51
CA ALA A 179 -7.17 -0.54 14.22
C ALA A 179 -8.32 -1.55 14.51
N ASN A 180 -9.58 -1.16 14.23
CA ASN A 180 -10.82 -1.86 14.56
C ASN A 180 -11.19 -1.89 16.06
N PHE A 181 -10.39 -1.30 16.93
CA PHE A 181 -10.63 -1.36 18.38
C PHE A 181 -11.82 -0.49 18.82
N ARG A 182 -12.21 0.53 18.06
CA ARG A 182 -13.27 1.48 18.40
C ARG A 182 -14.65 0.87 18.66
N SER A 183 -14.94 -0.31 18.09
CA SER A 183 -16.27 -0.94 18.22
C SER A 183 -16.23 -2.40 17.79
N THR A 184 -17.06 -3.23 18.38
CA THR A 184 -17.33 -4.62 17.94
C THR A 184 -18.06 -4.68 16.60
N ARG A 185 -18.53 -3.53 16.08
CA ARG A 185 -19.17 -3.38 14.77
C ARG A 185 -18.34 -2.51 13.82
N SER A 186 -17.02 -2.45 14.01
CA SER A 186 -16.12 -1.75 13.10
C SER A 186 -16.18 -2.34 11.71
N SER A 187 -16.16 -1.47 10.69
CA SER A 187 -15.94 -1.88 9.31
C SER A 187 -14.44 -1.87 9.00
N SER A 188 -13.90 -2.96 8.49
CA SER A 188 -12.50 -3.00 8.05
C SER A 188 -12.27 -2.09 6.87
N GLY A 189 -11.17 -1.33 6.94
CA GLY A 189 -10.77 -0.37 5.91
C GLY A 189 -11.45 0.99 5.98
N TRP A 190 -12.40 1.20 6.90
CA TRP A 190 -13.02 2.50 7.08
C TRP A 190 -12.36 3.30 8.19
N SER A 191 -12.11 4.57 7.92
CA SER A 191 -11.71 5.57 8.93
C SER A 191 -12.40 6.91 8.69
N GLY A 192 -12.51 7.72 9.74
CA GLY A 192 -13.09 9.07 9.64
C GLY A 192 -12.32 9.93 8.64
N ARG A 193 -10.98 9.97 8.75
CA ARG A 193 -10.14 10.80 7.88
C ARG A 193 -9.98 10.24 6.47
N GLY A 194 -9.85 8.93 6.30
CA GLY A 194 -9.56 8.29 5.01
C GLY A 194 -10.81 7.82 4.24
N GLY A 195 -11.96 7.70 4.90
CA GLY A 195 -13.13 7.04 4.32
C GLY A 195 -12.94 5.52 4.20
N GLN A 196 -13.72 4.87 3.34
CA GLN A 196 -13.62 3.43 3.09
C GLN A 196 -12.55 3.14 2.05
N CYS A 197 -11.50 2.45 2.46
CA CYS A 197 -10.53 1.86 1.55
C CYS A 197 -11.12 0.66 0.81
N GLY A 198 -10.91 0.58 -0.50
CA GLY A 198 -11.29 -0.54 -1.35
C GLY A 198 -10.20 -1.62 -1.40
N ASN A 199 -10.55 -2.77 -1.97
CA ASN A 199 -9.58 -3.80 -2.33
C ASN A 199 -8.97 -3.47 -3.71
N ALA A 200 -7.66 -3.64 -3.88
CA ALA A 200 -6.95 -3.24 -5.10
C ALA A 200 -7.39 -4.01 -6.35
N TYR A 201 -7.86 -5.26 -6.21
CA TYR A 201 -8.37 -6.08 -7.33
C TYR A 201 -9.85 -5.86 -7.61
N ALA A 202 -10.61 -5.43 -6.59
CA ALA A 202 -12.05 -5.24 -6.69
C ALA A 202 -12.47 -4.12 -5.73
N VAL A 203 -12.49 -2.88 -6.22
CA VAL A 203 -12.67 -1.66 -5.41
C VAL A 203 -13.98 -1.62 -4.63
N ASP A 204 -14.98 -2.41 -5.03
CA ASP A 204 -16.26 -2.59 -4.34
C ASP A 204 -16.20 -3.65 -3.21
N ARG A 205 -15.05 -4.26 -2.98
CA ARG A 205 -14.85 -5.29 -1.97
C ARG A 205 -14.07 -4.77 -0.77
N ASN A 206 -14.33 -5.41 0.37
CA ASN A 206 -13.63 -5.08 1.62
C ASN A 206 -12.16 -5.51 1.53
N PRO A 207 -11.19 -4.61 1.82
CA PRO A 207 -9.76 -4.92 1.76
C PRO A 207 -9.25 -5.71 2.98
N CYS A 208 -10.14 -6.13 3.91
CA CYS A 208 -9.80 -6.54 5.26
C CYS A 208 -9.07 -5.41 6.02
N GLY A 209 -8.57 -5.70 7.17
CA GLY A 209 -7.86 -4.72 8.00
C GLY A 209 -7.29 -5.36 9.29
N SER A 210 -6.76 -4.53 10.14
CA SER A 210 -6.86 -3.07 10.14
C SER A 210 -5.83 -2.35 9.25
N SER A 211 -4.74 -2.99 8.77
CA SER A 211 -3.77 -2.38 7.84
C SER A 211 -4.29 -2.39 6.39
N ALA A 212 -5.53 -1.93 6.20
CA ALA A 212 -6.24 -1.96 4.93
C ALA A 212 -5.50 -1.20 3.83
N GLY A 213 -5.17 0.06 4.10
CA GLY A 213 -4.45 0.90 3.15
C GLY A 213 -3.03 0.41 2.87
N SER A 214 -2.32 -0.12 3.88
CA SER A 214 -0.98 -0.70 3.66
C SER A 214 -1.03 -1.85 2.66
N GLY A 215 -2.00 -2.78 2.81
CA GLY A 215 -2.19 -3.88 1.87
C GLY A 215 -2.61 -3.43 0.49
N ALA A 216 -3.62 -2.55 0.41
CA ALA A 216 -4.15 -2.06 -0.85
C ALA A 216 -3.13 -1.20 -1.62
N ALA A 217 -2.39 -0.31 -0.94
CA ALA A 217 -1.36 0.53 -1.56
C ALA A 217 -0.21 -0.30 -2.15
N THR A 218 0.26 -1.32 -1.41
CA THR A 218 1.30 -2.23 -1.90
C THR A 218 0.82 -3.02 -3.11
N SER A 219 -0.40 -3.55 -3.08
CA SER A 219 -1.02 -4.28 -4.18
C SER A 219 -1.26 -3.41 -5.41
N ALA A 220 -1.65 -2.14 -5.22
CA ALA A 220 -1.89 -1.19 -6.31
C ALA A 220 -0.60 -0.58 -6.88
N ASN A 221 0.56 -0.99 -6.40
CA ASN A 221 1.85 -0.42 -6.80
C ASN A 221 1.96 1.09 -6.50
N PHE A 222 1.57 1.53 -5.30
CA PHE A 222 1.74 2.91 -4.83
C PHE A 222 3.04 3.13 -4.04
N CYS A 223 3.77 2.06 -3.78
CA CYS A 223 5.04 2.06 -3.05
C CYS A 223 5.81 0.77 -3.32
N ALA A 224 7.06 0.72 -2.94
CA ALA A 224 7.87 -0.50 -3.00
C ALA A 224 7.41 -1.54 -1.96
N GLY A 225 6.94 -1.09 -0.83
CA GLY A 225 6.38 -1.89 0.25
C GLY A 225 5.77 -0.99 1.32
N SER A 226 5.07 -1.57 2.27
CA SER A 226 4.44 -0.83 3.36
C SER A 226 4.63 -1.48 4.73
N ILE A 227 4.40 -0.70 5.77
CA ILE A 227 4.36 -1.17 7.15
C ILE A 227 2.92 -1.25 7.62
N GLY A 228 2.52 -2.42 8.07
CA GLY A 228 1.30 -2.65 8.83
C GLY A 228 1.56 -2.83 10.31
N THR A 229 0.50 -2.85 11.10
CA THR A 229 0.53 -3.26 12.50
C THR A 229 -0.50 -4.34 12.75
N GLU A 230 -0.19 -5.28 13.63
CA GLU A 230 -1.09 -6.38 13.96
C GLU A 230 -1.11 -6.68 15.46
N THR A 231 -2.33 -6.77 15.98
CA THR A 231 -2.64 -7.42 17.25
C THR A 231 -3.14 -8.82 16.97
N ASN A 232 -4.16 -8.94 16.06
CA ASN A 232 -4.73 -10.21 15.64
C ASN A 232 -5.28 -10.07 14.22
N GLY A 233 -4.56 -10.60 13.22
CA GLY A 233 -4.97 -10.62 11.82
C GLY A 233 -4.71 -9.34 11.02
N SER A 234 -4.30 -8.24 11.66
CA SER A 234 -4.31 -6.91 11.01
C SER A 234 -3.17 -6.64 10.00
N ILE A 235 -2.23 -7.54 9.83
CA ILE A 235 -1.27 -7.60 8.71
C ILE A 235 -1.66 -8.72 7.77
N VAL A 236 -1.84 -9.93 8.33
CA VAL A 236 -2.00 -11.15 7.51
C VAL A 236 -3.33 -11.17 6.75
N CYS A 237 -4.42 -10.65 7.32
CA CYS A 237 -5.71 -10.62 6.64
C CYS A 237 -5.72 -9.64 5.45
N PRO A 238 -5.38 -8.35 5.59
CA PRO A 238 -5.34 -7.44 4.44
C PRO A 238 -4.29 -7.86 3.40
N SER A 239 -3.17 -8.47 3.80
CA SER A 239 -2.21 -9.03 2.84
C SER A 239 -2.81 -10.16 2.02
N SER A 240 -3.51 -11.09 2.67
CA SER A 240 -4.14 -12.24 2.00
C SER A 240 -5.17 -11.81 0.96
N VAL A 241 -6.06 -10.86 1.30
CA VAL A 241 -7.14 -10.46 0.38
C VAL A 241 -6.69 -9.48 -0.70
N ASN A 242 -5.57 -8.79 -0.50
CA ASN A 242 -4.96 -7.91 -1.51
C ASN A 242 -3.82 -8.57 -2.28
N GLY A 243 -3.57 -9.88 -2.09
CA GLY A 243 -2.61 -10.66 -2.88
C GLY A 243 -1.14 -10.28 -2.65
N VAL A 244 -0.80 -9.80 -1.44
CA VAL A 244 0.58 -9.42 -1.09
C VAL A 244 1.13 -10.29 0.04
N VAL A 245 2.43 -10.28 0.22
CA VAL A 245 3.13 -10.95 1.33
C VAL A 245 3.01 -10.08 2.59
N GLY A 246 2.35 -10.59 3.62
CA GLY A 246 2.30 -9.94 4.93
C GLY A 246 3.06 -10.75 5.97
N LEU A 247 4.04 -10.14 6.61
CA LEU A 247 4.83 -10.79 7.64
C LEU A 247 4.52 -10.16 9.01
N LYS A 248 3.87 -10.96 9.87
CA LYS A 248 3.71 -10.62 11.28
C LYS A 248 4.90 -11.21 12.06
N PRO A 249 5.85 -10.39 12.51
CA PRO A 249 7.00 -10.89 13.28
C PRO A 249 6.57 -11.45 14.64
N THR A 250 7.45 -12.21 15.25
CA THR A 250 7.33 -12.57 16.67
C THR A 250 7.26 -11.30 17.52
N VAL A 251 6.32 -11.25 18.47
CA VAL A 251 6.17 -10.11 19.37
C VAL A 251 7.48 -9.84 20.10
N GLY A 252 7.93 -8.58 20.02
CA GLY A 252 9.21 -8.15 20.60
C GLY A 252 10.39 -8.14 19.63
N LEU A 253 10.27 -8.74 18.43
CA LEU A 253 11.34 -8.67 17.42
C LEU A 253 11.42 -7.25 16.82
N VAL A 254 10.28 -6.61 16.59
CA VAL A 254 10.18 -5.21 16.16
C VAL A 254 9.61 -4.39 17.31
N SER A 255 10.24 -3.28 17.64
CA SER A 255 9.79 -2.40 18.73
C SER A 255 8.45 -1.76 18.40
N ARG A 256 7.60 -1.59 19.41
CA ARG A 256 6.30 -0.91 19.35
C ARG A 256 6.34 0.55 19.80
N SER A 257 7.52 1.05 20.14
CA SER A 257 7.67 2.44 20.59
C SER A 257 7.20 3.42 19.52
N GLY A 258 6.31 4.35 19.86
CA GLY A 258 5.72 5.30 18.93
C GLY A 258 4.67 4.69 18.00
N ILE A 259 4.04 3.59 18.39
CA ILE A 259 2.87 3.03 17.69
C ILE A 259 1.65 3.12 18.60
N ILE A 260 0.55 3.69 18.11
CA ILE A 260 -0.72 3.75 18.86
C ILE A 260 -1.15 2.32 19.20
N PRO A 261 -1.25 1.96 20.50
CA PRO A 261 -1.37 0.59 20.95
C PRO A 261 -2.81 0.07 20.97
N ILE A 262 -2.94 -1.27 20.92
CA ILE A 262 -4.13 -2.01 21.32
C ILE A 262 -3.81 -2.88 22.54
N ALA A 263 -2.90 -3.86 22.38
CA ALA A 263 -2.55 -4.83 23.41
C ALA A 263 -1.04 -5.08 23.44
N HIS A 264 -0.37 -4.67 24.51
CA HIS A 264 1.10 -4.73 24.61
C HIS A 264 1.66 -6.17 24.53
N THR A 265 0.85 -7.18 24.80
CA THR A 265 1.26 -8.60 24.72
C THR A 265 1.12 -9.22 23.33
N GLN A 266 0.49 -8.51 22.38
CA GLN A 266 0.16 -9.05 21.06
C GLN A 266 0.62 -8.13 19.93
N ASP A 267 0.69 -6.81 20.14
CA ASP A 267 0.98 -5.85 19.10
C ASP A 267 2.38 -6.02 18.52
N THR A 268 2.48 -5.92 17.21
CA THR A 268 3.73 -5.84 16.47
C THR A 268 3.54 -5.03 15.19
N ALA A 269 4.62 -4.46 14.66
CA ALA A 269 4.67 -3.93 13.31
C ALA A 269 5.36 -4.94 12.37
N GLY A 270 5.04 -4.90 11.09
CA GLY A 270 5.68 -5.77 10.12
C GLY A 270 5.46 -5.34 8.68
N PRO A 271 6.30 -5.83 7.76
CA PRO A 271 6.26 -5.47 6.36
C PRO A 271 5.11 -6.15 5.60
N MET A 272 4.59 -5.41 4.62
CA MET A 272 3.64 -5.89 3.63
C MET A 272 4.21 -5.54 2.25
N THR A 273 4.52 -6.54 1.45
CA THR A 273 5.33 -6.40 0.22
C THR A 273 4.82 -7.31 -0.89
N ARG A 274 5.27 -7.12 -2.13
CA ARG A 274 4.92 -7.99 -3.24
C ARG A 274 5.69 -9.30 -3.23
N THR A 275 6.92 -9.32 -2.71
CA THR A 275 7.76 -10.52 -2.65
C THR A 275 8.23 -10.85 -1.23
N VAL A 276 8.54 -12.11 -0.99
CA VAL A 276 9.13 -12.57 0.29
C VAL A 276 10.52 -11.97 0.50
N ALA A 277 11.29 -11.77 -0.58
CA ALA A 277 12.62 -11.15 -0.51
C ALA A 277 12.53 -9.71 0.00
N ASP A 278 11.57 -8.93 -0.50
CA ASP A 278 11.33 -7.55 -0.04
C ASP A 278 10.88 -7.52 1.43
N ALA A 279 10.01 -8.47 1.83
CA ALA A 279 9.61 -8.60 3.23
C ALA A 279 10.80 -8.88 4.16
N ALA A 280 11.72 -9.74 3.73
CA ALA A 280 12.93 -10.04 4.48
C ALA A 280 13.87 -8.82 4.57
N ALA A 281 14.07 -8.08 3.47
CA ALA A 281 14.89 -6.87 3.45
C ALA A 281 14.32 -5.82 4.41
N MET A 282 13.00 -5.57 4.36
CA MET A 282 12.35 -4.63 5.27
C MET A 282 12.39 -5.10 6.72
N LEU A 283 12.14 -6.39 7.00
CA LEU A 283 12.21 -6.91 8.37
C LEU A 283 13.61 -6.77 8.96
N THR A 284 14.66 -7.02 8.15
CA THR A 284 16.05 -6.84 8.58
C THR A 284 16.31 -5.41 9.05
N ALA A 285 15.83 -4.43 8.30
CA ALA A 285 15.93 -3.03 8.71
C ALA A 285 15.16 -2.73 10.00
N LEU A 286 13.93 -3.26 10.15
CA LEU A 286 13.07 -3.01 11.30
C LEU A 286 13.55 -3.65 12.60
N ALA A 287 14.21 -4.81 12.51
CA ALA A 287 14.68 -5.56 13.69
C ALA A 287 15.95 -4.95 14.30
N GLY A 288 16.72 -4.17 13.56
CA GLY A 288 17.93 -3.47 14.00
C GLY A 288 19.20 -4.25 13.73
#